data_46383d91b6df16556de57d6a9f0f7fc5
#
_entry.id   46383d91b6df16556de57d6a9f0f7fc5
#
_cell.length_a   1.000
_cell.length_b   1.000
_cell.length_c   1.000
_cell.angle_alpha   90.00
_cell.angle_beta   90.00
_cell.angle_gamma   90.00
#
_symmetry.space_group_name_H-M   'P 1'
#
loop_
_entity.id
_entity.type
_entity.pdbx_description
1 polymer ?
#
loop_
_entity_poly.entity_id
_entity_poly.type
_entity_poly.pdbx_seq_one_letter_code
_entity_poly.pdbx_strand_id
1 'polypeptide(L)'
;MKKLLHRLSALLVIGTLAQAAPALELTVVHSGNWPPYSDQGLPQQGLALDLVTQALERAGYQTRVRVDSLDRILEGGKIGVYDVFATPWYSEERDQYLDFSEPYLESHIRFIKRKDSNIEFDNLADLKGVMIGVVRDYAYDEQFNESRDLIKISERNLIQNLLKLVQRRVDLTLDDELVLKYEINRYIPNSMRELEILPKPLAVRGVHIGVSRENPDHAQIVADFNEAIAAMRKDGSYDKIVASHKAYIEAPSP
;
A
#
# COMPACT_ATOMS: atom_id res chain seq x y z
N MET A 1 -36.40 57.28 -55.97
CA MET A 1 -35.21 57.21 -55.14
C MET A 1 -35.62 56.45 -53.87
N LYS A 2 -35.42 55.09 -53.81
CA LYS A 2 -35.79 54.27 -52.67
C LYS A 2 -34.48 53.89 -51.91
N LYS A 3 -34.32 54.36 -50.67
CA LYS A 3 -33.18 54.01 -49.78
C LYS A 3 -33.45 52.67 -49.14
N LEU A 4 -32.56 51.67 -49.42
CA LEU A 4 -32.55 50.34 -48.84
C LEU A 4 -31.79 50.39 -47.50
N LEU A 5 -32.47 50.22 -46.37
CA LEU A 5 -31.84 50.03 -45.04
C LEU A 5 -31.46 48.62 -44.87
N HIS A 6 -30.15 48.30 -44.81
CA HIS A 6 -29.62 47.03 -44.40
C HIS A 6 -29.56 47.00 -42.86
N ARG A 7 -30.38 46.11 -42.25
CA ARG A 7 -30.29 45.77 -40.81
C ARG A 7 -29.25 44.68 -40.66
N LEU A 8 -28.11 45.01 -40.10
CA LEU A 8 -27.08 44.06 -39.66
C LEU A 8 -27.51 43.53 -38.30
N SER A 9 -27.97 42.27 -38.25
CA SER A 9 -28.22 41.54 -36.97
C SER A 9 -26.90 40.93 -36.51
N ALA A 10 -26.28 41.51 -35.49
CA ALA A 10 -25.11 40.92 -34.81
C ALA A 10 -25.61 39.78 -33.90
N LEU A 11 -25.30 38.54 -34.26
CA LEU A 11 -25.49 37.40 -33.39
C LEU A 11 -24.43 37.40 -32.29
N LEU A 12 -24.82 37.71 -31.05
CA LEU A 12 -23.97 37.62 -29.86
C LEU A 12 -23.91 36.14 -29.43
N VAL A 13 -22.82 35.46 -29.78
CA VAL A 13 -22.54 34.10 -29.27
C VAL A 13 -22.01 34.26 -27.84
N ILE A 14 -22.89 34.06 -26.86
CA ILE A 14 -22.49 33.96 -25.43
C ILE A 14 -21.90 32.58 -25.26
N GLY A 15 -20.56 32.47 -25.34
CA GLY A 15 -19.83 31.28 -24.93
C GLY A 15 -19.95 31.13 -23.41
N THR A 16 -20.72 30.14 -22.95
CA THR A 16 -20.70 29.74 -21.55
C THR A 16 -19.35 29.11 -21.26
N LEU A 17 -18.46 29.83 -20.58
CA LEU A 17 -17.28 29.26 -19.94
C LEU A 17 -17.80 28.33 -18.84
N ALA A 18 -17.78 27.04 -19.11
CA ALA A 18 -17.95 26.04 -18.07
C ALA A 18 -16.78 26.22 -17.08
N GLN A 19 -17.02 26.82 -15.93
CA GLN A 19 -16.08 26.78 -14.81
C GLN A 19 -15.97 25.33 -14.39
N ALA A 20 -14.79 24.72 -14.63
CA ALA A 20 -14.48 23.43 -14.03
C ALA A 20 -14.58 23.60 -12.51
N ALA A 21 -15.39 22.75 -11.87
CA ALA A 21 -15.43 22.68 -10.42
C ALA A 21 -13.99 22.38 -9.92
N PRO A 22 -13.56 22.99 -8.81
CA PRO A 22 -12.26 22.66 -8.24
C PRO A 22 -12.19 21.15 -7.98
N ALA A 23 -11.08 20.52 -8.38
CA ALA A 23 -10.87 19.11 -8.11
C ALA A 23 -10.88 18.87 -6.59
N LEU A 24 -11.58 17.82 -6.16
CA LEU A 24 -11.63 17.43 -4.75
C LEU A 24 -10.22 17.03 -4.28
N GLU A 25 -9.73 17.63 -3.20
CA GLU A 25 -8.45 17.27 -2.58
C GLU A 25 -8.65 16.12 -1.59
N LEU A 26 -7.92 15.00 -1.79
CA LEU A 26 -7.95 13.83 -0.92
C LEU A 26 -6.67 13.76 -0.08
N THR A 27 -6.81 13.55 1.23
CA THR A 27 -5.69 13.26 2.12
C THR A 27 -5.36 11.76 2.03
N VAL A 28 -4.27 11.45 1.33
CA VAL A 28 -3.74 10.08 1.19
C VAL A 28 -2.73 9.82 2.29
N VAL A 29 -2.93 8.79 3.11
CA VAL A 29 -2.03 8.45 4.21
C VAL A 29 -1.35 7.10 4.01
N HIS A 30 -0.11 6.99 4.49
CA HIS A 30 0.65 5.74 4.53
C HIS A 30 1.55 5.66 5.78
N SER A 31 1.99 4.46 6.15
CA SER A 31 2.80 4.25 7.37
C SER A 31 4.24 4.71 7.23
N GLY A 32 4.75 4.85 6.01
CA GLY A 32 6.12 5.33 5.75
C GLY A 32 7.24 4.38 6.17
N ASN A 33 6.95 3.12 6.45
CA ASN A 33 7.90 2.12 6.93
C ASN A 33 7.68 0.73 6.31
N TRP A 34 7.27 0.71 5.06
CA TRP A 34 7.03 -0.52 4.28
C TRP A 34 7.68 -0.45 2.88
N PRO A 35 9.03 -0.25 2.84
CA PRO A 35 9.76 -0.18 1.58
C PRO A 35 9.79 -1.56 0.88
N PRO A 36 9.79 -1.63 -0.43
CA PRO A 36 9.88 -0.53 -1.41
C PRO A 36 8.53 0.09 -1.79
N TYR A 37 7.45 -0.33 -1.17
CA TYR A 37 6.10 0.12 -1.50
C TYR A 37 5.76 1.50 -0.96
N SER A 38 6.20 1.79 0.27
CA SER A 38 5.77 2.97 1.04
C SER A 38 6.85 3.42 2.01
N ASP A 39 7.66 4.43 1.64
CA ASP A 39 8.71 5.01 2.47
C ASP A 39 9.03 6.43 2.01
N GLN A 40 9.12 7.40 2.95
CA GLN A 40 9.42 8.81 2.65
C GLN A 40 10.80 9.03 2.00
N GLY A 41 11.76 8.14 2.25
CA GLY A 41 13.11 8.22 1.69
C GLY A 41 13.22 7.74 0.25
N LEU A 42 12.15 7.17 -0.31
CA LEU A 42 12.13 6.65 -1.67
C LEU A 42 11.60 7.67 -2.67
N PRO A 43 12.01 7.61 -3.94
CA PRO A 43 11.39 8.37 -5.02
C PRO A 43 9.87 8.17 -5.03
N GLN A 44 9.11 9.26 -5.18
CA GLN A 44 7.65 9.26 -5.12
C GLN A 44 7.06 8.58 -3.84
N GLN A 45 7.87 8.50 -2.78
CA GLN A 45 7.57 7.82 -1.52
C GLN A 45 7.29 6.31 -1.67
N GLY A 46 7.76 5.68 -2.75
CA GLY A 46 7.68 4.25 -3.03
C GLY A 46 6.65 3.87 -4.07
N LEU A 47 6.75 2.62 -4.56
CA LEU A 47 5.96 2.10 -5.67
C LEU A 47 4.45 2.25 -5.47
N ALA A 48 3.96 1.91 -4.28
CA ALA A 48 2.52 1.94 -4.00
C ALA A 48 2.00 3.38 -4.00
N LEU A 49 2.74 4.32 -3.39
CA LEU A 49 2.34 5.72 -3.36
C LEU A 49 2.32 6.36 -4.74
N ASP A 50 3.31 6.04 -5.58
CA ASP A 50 3.38 6.51 -6.97
C ASP A 50 2.16 6.02 -7.77
N LEU A 51 1.83 4.73 -7.68
CA LEU A 51 0.64 4.17 -8.34
C LEU A 51 -0.66 4.82 -7.83
N VAL A 52 -0.81 4.96 -6.52
CA VAL A 52 -2.03 5.49 -5.91
C VAL A 52 -2.24 6.96 -6.26
N THR A 53 -1.19 7.78 -6.12
CA THR A 53 -1.32 9.22 -6.43
C THR A 53 -1.60 9.46 -7.90
N GLN A 54 -0.88 8.79 -8.80
CA GLN A 54 -1.12 8.93 -10.24
C GLN A 54 -2.50 8.42 -10.68
N ALA A 55 -3.01 7.34 -10.06
CA ALA A 55 -4.35 6.84 -10.36
C ALA A 55 -5.44 7.82 -9.90
N LEU A 56 -5.34 8.36 -8.67
CA LEU A 56 -6.27 9.35 -8.15
C LEU A 56 -6.21 10.67 -8.95
N GLU A 57 -5.01 11.14 -9.31
CA GLU A 57 -4.85 12.33 -10.14
C GLU A 57 -5.44 12.13 -11.54
N ARG A 58 -5.26 10.95 -12.13
CA ARG A 58 -5.88 10.58 -13.40
C ARG A 58 -7.41 10.55 -13.32
N ALA A 59 -7.95 10.16 -12.17
CA ALA A 59 -9.38 10.18 -11.88
C ALA A 59 -9.94 11.60 -11.63
N GLY A 60 -9.08 12.63 -11.59
CA GLY A 60 -9.47 14.03 -11.43
C GLY A 60 -9.39 14.57 -9.99
N TYR A 61 -8.85 13.81 -9.06
CA TYR A 61 -8.63 14.26 -7.69
C TYR A 61 -7.28 14.99 -7.55
N GLN A 62 -7.18 15.86 -6.56
CA GLN A 62 -5.90 16.34 -6.05
C GLN A 62 -5.50 15.50 -4.85
N THR A 63 -4.21 15.19 -4.69
CA THR A 63 -3.74 14.37 -3.59
C THR A 63 -2.83 15.14 -2.65
N ARG A 64 -3.06 14.98 -1.34
CA ARG A 64 -2.15 15.44 -0.29
C ARG A 64 -1.65 14.23 0.49
N VAL A 65 -0.41 13.84 0.27
CA VAL A 65 0.20 12.70 0.96
C VAL A 65 0.62 13.07 2.38
N ARG A 66 0.30 12.19 3.33
CA ARG A 66 0.70 12.29 4.73
C ARG A 66 1.28 10.96 5.21
N VAL A 67 2.19 11.06 6.18
CA VAL A 67 2.75 9.90 6.87
C VAL A 67 2.32 9.93 8.33
N ASP A 68 1.88 8.79 8.83
CA ASP A 68 1.61 8.61 10.26
C ASP A 68 1.91 7.16 10.68
N SER A 69 1.86 6.85 11.97
CA SER A 69 1.97 5.47 12.44
C SER A 69 0.72 4.66 12.09
N LEU A 70 0.88 3.35 11.87
CA LEU A 70 -0.22 2.49 11.41
C LEU A 70 -1.43 2.55 12.36
N ASP A 71 -1.19 2.53 13.68
CA ASP A 71 -2.23 2.65 14.69
C ASP A 71 -3.05 3.94 14.53
N ARG A 72 -2.40 5.09 14.26
CA ARG A 72 -3.08 6.36 14.00
C ARG A 72 -3.81 6.38 12.67
N ILE A 73 -3.26 5.73 11.65
CA ILE A 73 -3.92 5.60 10.35
C ILE A 73 -5.22 4.82 10.50
N LEU A 74 -5.19 3.69 11.21
CA LEU A 74 -6.37 2.86 11.43
C LEU A 74 -7.44 3.60 12.24
N GLU A 75 -7.05 4.27 13.33
CA GLU A 75 -7.99 5.07 14.12
C GLU A 75 -8.52 6.28 13.33
N GLY A 76 -7.63 6.96 12.58
CA GLY A 76 -8.04 8.09 11.73
C GLY A 76 -9.01 7.71 10.62
N GLY A 77 -8.86 6.49 10.07
CA GLY A 77 -9.80 5.94 9.08
C GLY A 77 -11.21 5.73 9.64
N LYS A 78 -11.31 5.31 10.92
CA LYS A 78 -12.61 5.13 11.60
C LYS A 78 -13.41 6.42 11.80
N ILE A 79 -12.73 7.56 11.86
CA ILE A 79 -13.33 8.87 12.16
C ILE A 79 -13.12 9.91 11.04
N GLY A 80 -12.69 9.49 9.86
CA GLY A 80 -12.58 10.36 8.69
C GLY A 80 -11.47 11.42 8.75
N VAL A 81 -10.38 11.19 9.54
CA VAL A 81 -9.22 12.10 9.57
C VAL A 81 -8.44 12.06 8.27
N TYR A 82 -8.40 10.89 7.64
CA TYR A 82 -7.78 10.65 6.34
C TYR A 82 -8.83 10.11 5.37
N ASP A 83 -8.77 10.56 4.12
CA ASP A 83 -9.70 10.08 3.10
C ASP A 83 -9.30 8.70 2.58
N VAL A 84 -8.01 8.51 2.28
CA VAL A 84 -7.49 7.32 1.62
C VAL A 84 -6.29 6.77 2.38
N PHE A 85 -6.35 5.52 2.82
CA PHE A 85 -5.19 4.74 3.24
C PHE A 85 -4.61 4.03 2.01
N ALA A 86 -3.35 4.31 1.68
CA ALA A 86 -2.78 3.88 0.40
C ALA A 86 -2.50 2.38 0.29
N THR A 87 -2.14 1.69 1.39
CA THR A 87 -1.56 0.34 1.37
C THR A 87 -2.16 -0.65 2.37
N PRO A 88 -3.47 -0.63 2.68
CA PRO A 88 -4.02 -1.63 3.59
C PRO A 88 -4.10 -3.01 2.93
N TRP A 89 -3.80 -4.04 3.71
CA TRP A 89 -4.34 -5.37 3.45
C TRP A 89 -5.78 -5.42 3.96
N TYR A 90 -6.63 -6.10 3.21
CA TYR A 90 -8.02 -6.31 3.59
C TYR A 90 -8.12 -7.11 4.91
N SER A 91 -9.06 -6.77 5.76
CA SER A 91 -9.56 -7.62 6.84
C SER A 91 -11.02 -7.27 7.12
N GLU A 92 -11.78 -8.24 7.65
CA GLU A 92 -13.20 -8.01 8.01
C GLU A 92 -13.37 -6.88 9.04
N GLU A 93 -12.42 -6.75 9.98
CA GLU A 93 -12.42 -5.63 10.93
C GLU A 93 -12.30 -4.27 10.21
N ARG A 94 -11.36 -4.16 9.25
CA ARG A 94 -11.12 -2.91 8.53
C ARG A 94 -12.25 -2.58 7.56
N ASP A 95 -12.89 -3.59 6.97
CA ASP A 95 -14.03 -3.42 6.08
C ASP A 95 -15.24 -2.76 6.77
N GLN A 96 -15.31 -2.78 8.10
CA GLN A 96 -16.36 -2.09 8.85
C GLN A 96 -16.27 -0.56 8.72
N TYR A 97 -15.09 0.00 8.45
CA TYR A 97 -14.87 1.44 8.39
C TYR A 97 -14.11 1.94 7.15
N LEU A 98 -13.51 1.02 6.36
CA LEU A 98 -12.88 1.33 5.08
C LEU A 98 -13.66 0.66 3.95
N ASP A 99 -13.81 1.36 2.84
CA ASP A 99 -14.26 0.81 1.57
C ASP A 99 -13.04 0.50 0.72
N PHE A 100 -12.89 -0.78 0.31
CA PHE A 100 -11.68 -1.26 -0.34
C PHE A 100 -11.80 -1.25 -1.86
N SER A 101 -10.72 -0.84 -2.54
CA SER A 101 -10.60 -1.01 -3.99
C SER A 101 -10.39 -2.48 -4.37
N GLU A 102 -10.47 -2.78 -5.67
CA GLU A 102 -9.80 -3.97 -6.22
C GLU A 102 -8.29 -3.91 -5.91
N PRO A 103 -7.61 -5.07 -5.81
CA PRO A 103 -6.17 -5.06 -5.54
C PRO A 103 -5.40 -4.46 -6.71
N TYR A 104 -4.54 -3.50 -6.40
CA TYR A 104 -3.69 -2.87 -7.41
C TYR A 104 -2.24 -3.42 -7.41
N LEU A 105 -1.81 -4.07 -6.31
CA LEU A 105 -0.57 -4.84 -6.18
C LEU A 105 -0.85 -6.15 -5.44
N GLU A 106 0.09 -7.10 -5.53
CA GLU A 106 0.10 -8.32 -4.73
C GLU A 106 1.28 -8.32 -3.77
N SER A 107 1.05 -8.86 -2.58
CA SER A 107 2.02 -9.02 -1.50
C SER A 107 2.14 -10.50 -1.14
N HIS A 108 3.34 -11.05 -1.20
CA HIS A 108 3.64 -12.44 -0.87
C HIS A 108 4.20 -12.51 0.54
N ILE A 109 3.36 -12.79 1.53
CA ILE A 109 3.75 -12.87 2.93
C ILE A 109 4.53 -14.16 3.17
N ARG A 110 5.82 -14.04 3.53
CA ARG A 110 6.71 -15.16 3.74
C ARG A 110 7.36 -15.11 5.10
N PHE A 111 7.61 -16.28 5.65
CA PHE A 111 8.47 -16.42 6.83
C PHE A 111 9.93 -16.33 6.42
N ILE A 112 10.74 -15.81 7.34
CA ILE A 112 12.19 -15.83 7.27
C ILE A 112 12.76 -16.41 8.56
N LYS A 113 13.77 -17.26 8.42
CA LYS A 113 14.48 -17.93 9.52
C LYS A 113 15.99 -17.72 9.44
N ARG A 114 16.71 -18.13 10.46
CA ARG A 114 18.15 -18.37 10.34
C ARG A 114 18.40 -19.66 9.56
N LYS A 115 19.44 -19.69 8.72
CA LYS A 115 19.81 -20.90 7.95
C LYS A 115 20.19 -22.11 8.83
N ASP A 116 20.69 -21.86 10.03
CA ASP A 116 21.03 -22.91 10.99
C ASP A 116 19.82 -23.48 11.76
N SER A 117 18.62 -22.99 11.45
CA SER A 117 17.35 -23.48 11.99
C SER A 117 16.75 -24.56 11.06
N ASN A 118 16.23 -25.63 11.67
CA ASN A 118 15.55 -26.70 10.94
C ASN A 118 14.03 -26.46 10.83
N ILE A 119 13.55 -25.25 11.13
CA ILE A 119 12.13 -24.94 11.01
C ILE A 119 11.74 -24.93 9.52
N GLU A 120 10.68 -25.65 9.21
CA GLU A 120 10.01 -25.64 7.91
C GLU A 120 8.58 -25.15 8.08
N PHE A 121 7.93 -24.76 6.99
CA PHE A 121 6.56 -24.28 7.01
C PHE A 121 5.76 -24.87 5.85
N ASP A 122 4.83 -25.75 6.18
CA ASP A 122 3.80 -26.23 5.28
C ASP A 122 2.39 -25.79 5.70
N ASN A 123 2.16 -25.65 7.01
CA ASN A 123 0.90 -25.18 7.59
C ASN A 123 1.14 -24.63 9.01
N LEU A 124 0.11 -23.99 9.61
CA LEU A 124 0.24 -23.34 10.92
C LEU A 124 0.58 -24.30 12.07
N ALA A 125 0.28 -25.59 11.95
CA ALA A 125 0.60 -26.56 12.99
C ALA A 125 2.12 -26.78 13.14
N ASP A 126 2.89 -26.58 12.09
CA ASP A 126 4.36 -26.69 12.09
C ASP A 126 5.02 -25.62 12.96
N LEU A 127 4.29 -24.53 13.22
CA LEU A 127 4.77 -23.37 13.99
C LEU A 127 4.49 -23.50 15.50
N LYS A 128 3.96 -24.62 15.95
CA LYS A 128 3.66 -24.84 17.38
C LYS A 128 4.94 -24.80 18.21
N GLY A 129 4.97 -23.90 19.21
CA GLY A 129 6.13 -23.69 20.07
C GLY A 129 7.24 -22.82 19.47
N VAL A 130 7.08 -22.36 18.23
CA VAL A 130 8.02 -21.45 17.55
C VAL A 130 7.72 -20.00 17.96
N MET A 131 8.74 -19.25 18.34
CA MET A 131 8.62 -17.81 18.64
C MET A 131 8.67 -17.00 17.34
N ILE A 132 7.56 -16.33 17.02
CA ILE A 132 7.38 -15.60 15.74
C ILE A 132 7.32 -14.09 16.00
N GLY A 133 8.28 -13.35 15.48
CA GLY A 133 8.24 -11.90 15.48
C GLY A 133 7.19 -11.38 14.49
N VAL A 134 6.25 -10.55 14.94
CA VAL A 134 5.19 -9.97 14.12
C VAL A 134 5.21 -8.44 14.21
N VAL A 135 4.79 -7.77 13.16
CA VAL A 135 4.55 -6.31 13.22
C VAL A 135 3.15 -6.10 13.76
N ARG A 136 3.02 -5.19 14.73
CA ARG A 136 1.75 -4.88 15.37
C ARG A 136 0.74 -4.38 14.34
N ASP A 137 -0.51 -4.79 14.52
CA ASP A 137 -1.67 -4.37 13.73
C ASP A 137 -1.61 -4.78 12.24
N TYR A 138 -0.67 -5.66 11.85
CA TYR A 138 -0.62 -6.22 10.51
C TYR A 138 -1.69 -7.31 10.33
N ALA A 139 -2.43 -7.22 9.22
CA ALA A 139 -3.44 -8.21 8.82
C ALA A 139 -2.82 -9.26 7.88
N TYR A 140 -1.85 -10.06 8.38
CA TYR A 140 -1.12 -11.05 7.59
C TYR A 140 -2.02 -12.09 6.92
N ASP A 141 -2.72 -12.85 7.75
CA ASP A 141 -3.66 -13.90 7.40
C ASP A 141 -4.61 -14.11 8.58
N GLU A 142 -5.89 -14.32 8.33
CA GLU A 142 -6.89 -14.39 9.39
C GLU A 142 -6.61 -15.54 10.38
N GLN A 143 -6.40 -16.76 9.86
CA GLN A 143 -6.14 -17.92 10.71
C GLN A 143 -4.84 -17.75 11.52
N PHE A 144 -3.80 -17.19 10.90
CA PHE A 144 -2.55 -16.86 11.58
C PHE A 144 -2.77 -15.80 12.66
N ASN A 145 -3.47 -14.73 12.33
CA ASN A 145 -3.68 -13.61 13.26
C ASN A 145 -4.53 -14.01 14.46
N GLU A 146 -5.56 -14.82 14.28
CA GLU A 146 -6.48 -15.27 15.33
C GLU A 146 -5.95 -16.44 16.15
N SER A 147 -4.96 -17.18 15.62
CA SER A 147 -4.41 -18.35 16.30
C SER A 147 -3.87 -18.00 17.69
N ARG A 148 -4.38 -18.66 18.72
CA ARG A 148 -3.92 -18.57 20.11
C ARG A 148 -2.84 -19.60 20.45
N ASP A 149 -2.63 -20.57 19.56
CA ASP A 149 -1.63 -21.63 19.74
C ASP A 149 -0.23 -21.22 19.29
N LEU A 150 -0.12 -20.10 18.58
CA LEU A 150 1.14 -19.55 18.10
C LEU A 150 1.73 -18.52 19.07
N ILE A 151 3.04 -18.58 19.28
CA ILE A 151 3.77 -17.64 20.14
C ILE A 151 4.19 -16.44 19.29
N LYS A 152 3.40 -15.38 19.30
CA LYS A 152 3.64 -14.15 18.52
C LYS A 152 4.25 -13.06 19.41
N ILE A 153 5.42 -12.56 19.02
CA ILE A 153 6.15 -11.47 19.68
C ILE A 153 5.98 -10.20 18.84
N SER A 154 5.21 -9.26 19.33
CA SER A 154 4.82 -8.05 18.56
C SER A 154 5.85 -6.93 18.70
N GLU A 155 6.26 -6.35 17.57
CA GLU A 155 7.11 -5.16 17.46
C GLU A 155 6.45 -4.08 16.59
N ARG A 156 7.04 -2.87 16.60
CA ARG A 156 6.50 -1.73 15.84
C ARG A 156 6.80 -1.80 14.34
N ASN A 157 7.90 -2.47 13.96
CA ASN A 157 8.34 -2.56 12.57
C ASN A 157 9.14 -3.83 12.33
N LEU A 158 9.32 -4.19 11.06
CA LEU A 158 10.01 -5.40 10.64
C LEU A 158 11.48 -5.41 11.07
N ILE A 159 12.21 -4.28 11.01
CA ILE A 159 13.64 -4.28 11.34
C ILE A 159 13.91 -4.70 12.79
N GLN A 160 13.02 -4.35 13.73
CA GLN A 160 13.14 -4.81 15.12
C GLN A 160 12.98 -6.33 15.21
N ASN A 161 12.07 -6.92 14.45
CA ASN A 161 11.89 -8.37 14.38
C ASN A 161 13.09 -9.06 13.72
N LEU A 162 13.64 -8.51 12.63
CA LEU A 162 14.84 -9.02 11.97
C LEU A 162 16.06 -9.00 12.92
N LEU A 163 16.24 -7.92 13.69
CA LEU A 163 17.30 -7.85 14.70
C LEU A 163 17.11 -8.90 15.81
N LYS A 164 15.87 -9.14 16.27
CA LYS A 164 15.57 -10.22 17.23
C LYS A 164 15.83 -11.60 16.63
N LEU A 165 15.53 -11.81 15.34
CA LEU A 165 15.82 -13.06 14.65
C LEU A 165 17.32 -13.35 14.60
N VAL A 166 18.14 -12.36 14.21
CA VAL A 166 19.62 -12.48 14.21
C VAL A 166 20.16 -12.73 15.62
N GLN A 167 19.59 -12.07 16.64
CA GLN A 167 19.95 -12.22 18.05
C GLN A 167 19.41 -13.48 18.72
N ARG A 168 18.70 -14.36 17.99
CA ARG A 168 18.08 -15.59 18.51
C ARG A 168 17.02 -15.36 19.58
N ARG A 169 16.36 -14.20 19.56
CA ARG A 169 15.25 -13.85 20.47
C ARG A 169 13.89 -14.21 19.92
N VAL A 170 13.80 -14.45 18.61
CA VAL A 170 12.69 -15.09 17.92
C VAL A 170 13.26 -16.12 16.94
N ASP A 171 12.45 -17.09 16.56
CA ASP A 171 12.85 -18.17 15.66
C ASP A 171 12.52 -17.85 14.21
N LEU A 172 11.41 -17.15 14.01
CA LEU A 172 10.92 -16.66 12.71
C LEU A 172 10.50 -15.20 12.81
N THR A 173 10.49 -14.50 11.69
CA THR A 173 9.63 -13.35 11.45
C THR A 173 9.04 -13.43 10.05
N LEU A 174 8.14 -12.53 9.69
CA LEU A 174 7.47 -12.53 8.40
C LEU A 174 7.12 -11.13 7.93
N ASP A 175 7.11 -10.96 6.62
CA ASP A 175 6.56 -9.79 5.92
C ASP A 175 6.42 -10.15 4.44
N ASP A 176 6.08 -9.17 3.61
CA ASP A 176 6.19 -9.28 2.16
C ASP A 176 7.62 -9.62 1.72
N GLU A 177 7.76 -10.49 0.73
CA GLU A 177 9.07 -10.97 0.27
C GLU A 177 10.00 -9.84 -0.21
N LEU A 178 9.47 -8.82 -0.89
CA LEU A 178 10.28 -7.69 -1.35
C LEU A 178 10.67 -6.79 -0.18
N VAL A 179 9.78 -6.58 0.79
CA VAL A 179 10.07 -5.83 2.02
C VAL A 179 11.16 -6.53 2.81
N LEU A 180 11.07 -7.85 3.02
CA LEU A 180 12.14 -8.63 3.66
C LEU A 180 13.48 -8.44 2.98
N LYS A 181 13.54 -8.59 1.66
CA LYS A 181 14.78 -8.42 0.88
C LYS A 181 15.33 -7.00 0.99
N TYR A 182 14.45 -6.00 0.85
CA TYR A 182 14.85 -4.60 0.92
C TYR A 182 15.42 -4.24 2.30
N GLU A 183 14.68 -4.54 3.37
CA GLU A 183 15.08 -4.23 4.75
C GLU A 183 16.39 -4.91 5.16
N ILE A 184 16.56 -6.19 4.82
CA ILE A 184 17.79 -6.93 5.11
C ILE A 184 18.97 -6.32 4.36
N ASN A 185 18.83 -6.07 3.05
CA ASN A 185 19.89 -5.47 2.25
C ASN A 185 20.29 -4.09 2.75
N ARG A 186 19.32 -3.31 3.20
CA ARG A 186 19.53 -1.91 3.63
C ARG A 186 20.13 -1.82 5.02
N TYR A 187 19.62 -2.58 5.98
CA TYR A 187 19.95 -2.36 7.40
C TYR A 187 20.82 -3.44 8.02
N ILE A 188 20.78 -4.66 7.50
CA ILE A 188 21.56 -5.79 8.01
C ILE A 188 22.21 -6.62 6.89
N PRO A 189 22.93 -5.99 5.92
CA PRO A 189 23.44 -6.66 4.73
C PRO A 189 24.36 -7.84 5.04
N ASN A 190 25.11 -7.78 6.13
CA ASN A 190 25.99 -8.87 6.56
C ASN A 190 25.22 -10.13 7.00
N SER A 191 23.97 -9.98 7.41
CA SER A 191 23.09 -11.09 7.85
C SER A 191 22.40 -11.84 6.72
N MET A 192 22.42 -11.32 5.49
CA MET A 192 21.83 -11.99 4.31
C MET A 192 22.34 -13.43 4.13
N ARG A 193 23.60 -13.69 4.49
CA ARG A 193 24.21 -15.03 4.34
C ARG A 193 23.72 -16.01 5.42
N GLU A 194 23.19 -15.49 6.52
CA GLU A 194 22.74 -16.26 7.68
C GLU A 194 21.23 -16.48 7.72
N LEU A 195 20.49 -15.77 6.86
CA LEU A 195 19.03 -15.80 6.81
C LEU A 195 18.52 -16.50 5.54
N GLU A 196 17.33 -17.08 5.65
CA GLU A 196 16.64 -17.80 4.59
C GLU A 196 15.15 -17.49 4.60
N ILE A 197 14.62 -17.01 3.47
CA ILE A 197 13.19 -16.84 3.27
C ILE A 197 12.60 -18.19 2.89
N LEU A 198 11.57 -18.63 3.61
CA LEU A 198 10.92 -19.92 3.35
C LEU A 198 10.15 -19.87 2.01
N PRO A 199 10.20 -20.95 1.21
CA PRO A 199 9.67 -20.96 -0.15
C PRO A 199 8.14 -20.89 -0.20
N LYS A 200 7.45 -21.44 0.80
CA LYS A 200 5.98 -21.42 0.87
C LYS A 200 5.51 -20.12 1.54
N PRO A 201 4.66 -19.31 0.87
CA PRO A 201 4.07 -18.16 1.52
C PRO A 201 3.04 -18.56 2.58
N LEU A 202 2.92 -17.78 3.65
CA LEU A 202 1.79 -17.86 4.57
C LEU A 202 0.49 -17.51 3.82
N ALA A 203 0.54 -16.41 3.06
CA ALA A 203 -0.57 -15.92 2.26
C ALA A 203 -0.08 -15.09 1.08
N VAL A 204 -0.92 -14.99 0.05
CA VAL A 204 -0.81 -13.97 -1.00
C VAL A 204 -1.94 -12.96 -0.74
N ARG A 205 -1.59 -11.71 -0.53
CA ARG A 205 -2.52 -10.64 -0.14
C ARG A 205 -2.60 -9.59 -1.23
N GLY A 206 -3.81 -9.16 -1.55
CA GLY A 206 -4.01 -7.96 -2.35
C GLY A 206 -3.60 -6.72 -1.55
N VAL A 207 -2.92 -5.78 -2.21
CA VAL A 207 -2.72 -4.42 -1.70
C VAL A 207 -3.77 -3.53 -2.33
N HIS A 208 -4.52 -2.83 -1.52
CA HIS A 208 -5.67 -2.02 -1.90
C HIS A 208 -5.45 -0.55 -1.52
N ILE A 209 -6.28 0.35 -2.01
CA ILE A 209 -6.60 1.54 -1.22
C ILE A 209 -7.78 1.22 -0.31
N GLY A 210 -7.82 1.85 0.86
CA GLY A 210 -8.99 1.84 1.74
C GLY A 210 -9.49 3.27 1.91
N VAL A 211 -10.71 3.55 1.52
CA VAL A 211 -11.34 4.87 1.66
C VAL A 211 -12.22 4.87 2.91
N SER A 212 -12.03 5.88 3.78
CA SER A 212 -12.85 5.98 4.99
C SER A 212 -14.33 6.09 4.64
N ARG A 213 -15.18 5.25 5.24
CA ARG A 213 -16.65 5.31 5.05
C ARG A 213 -17.29 6.57 5.63
N GLU A 214 -16.55 7.34 6.45
CA GLU A 214 -16.94 8.68 6.88
C GLU A 214 -16.84 9.73 5.77
N ASN A 215 -16.05 9.46 4.69
CA ASN A 215 -16.08 10.28 3.50
C ASN A 215 -17.35 9.97 2.70
N PRO A 216 -18.26 10.95 2.46
CA PRO A 216 -19.53 10.70 1.76
C PRO A 216 -19.36 10.17 0.32
N ASP A 217 -18.21 10.43 -0.30
CA ASP A 217 -17.89 10.03 -1.67
C ASP A 217 -17.06 8.74 -1.73
N HIS A 218 -16.91 7.99 -0.62
CA HIS A 218 -16.02 6.82 -0.51
C HIS A 218 -16.21 5.82 -1.66
N ALA A 219 -17.46 5.45 -1.96
CA ALA A 219 -17.77 4.47 -3.00
C ALA A 219 -17.38 4.99 -4.41
N GLN A 220 -17.57 6.29 -4.66
CA GLN A 220 -17.18 6.91 -5.94
C GLN A 220 -15.66 6.97 -6.07
N ILE A 221 -14.93 7.34 -5.01
CA ILE A 221 -13.46 7.38 -4.99
C ILE A 221 -12.88 5.99 -5.28
N VAL A 222 -13.44 4.94 -4.67
CA VAL A 222 -13.04 3.55 -4.92
C VAL A 222 -13.29 3.15 -6.37
N ALA A 223 -14.48 3.45 -6.92
CA ALA A 223 -14.83 3.14 -8.29
C ALA A 223 -13.91 3.85 -9.30
N ASP A 224 -13.68 5.14 -9.11
CA ASP A 224 -12.82 5.97 -9.95
C ASP A 224 -11.35 5.50 -9.91
N PHE A 225 -10.86 5.11 -8.74
CA PHE A 225 -9.53 4.54 -8.59
C PHE A 225 -9.40 3.22 -9.35
N ASN A 226 -10.38 2.31 -9.23
CA ASN A 226 -10.38 1.04 -9.93
C ASN A 226 -10.37 1.24 -11.46
N GLU A 227 -11.18 2.17 -11.97
CA GLU A 227 -11.20 2.53 -13.39
C GLU A 227 -9.86 3.12 -13.84
N ALA A 228 -9.26 4.02 -13.05
CA ALA A 228 -7.97 4.63 -13.35
C ALA A 228 -6.85 3.57 -13.40
N ILE A 229 -6.77 2.64 -12.44
CA ILE A 229 -5.79 1.55 -12.45
C ILE A 229 -5.99 0.64 -13.67
N ALA A 230 -7.23 0.29 -14.02
CA ALA A 230 -7.52 -0.51 -15.20
C ALA A 230 -7.08 0.20 -16.50
N ALA A 231 -7.32 1.51 -16.60
CA ALA A 231 -6.87 2.33 -17.72
C ALA A 231 -5.34 2.44 -17.78
N MET A 232 -4.65 2.58 -16.64
CA MET A 232 -3.19 2.61 -16.56
C MET A 232 -2.55 1.28 -16.97
N ARG A 233 -3.17 0.15 -16.61
CA ARG A 233 -2.73 -1.17 -17.09
C ARG A 233 -2.90 -1.31 -18.61
N LYS A 234 -4.01 -0.81 -19.15
CA LYS A 234 -4.32 -0.88 -20.58
C LYS A 234 -3.39 -0.04 -21.46
N ASP A 235 -3.00 1.16 -21.00
CA ASP A 235 -2.13 2.07 -21.77
C ASP A 235 -0.63 1.89 -21.45
N GLY A 236 -0.29 0.99 -20.53
CA GLY A 236 1.08 0.65 -20.13
C GLY A 236 1.73 1.66 -19.19
N SER A 237 1.02 2.67 -18.69
CA SER A 237 1.56 3.61 -17.69
C SER A 237 1.80 2.94 -16.35
N TYR A 238 0.95 1.98 -15.96
CA TYR A 238 1.17 1.15 -14.78
C TYR A 238 2.52 0.42 -14.84
N ASP A 239 2.81 -0.27 -15.94
CA ASP A 239 4.05 -1.03 -16.10
C ASP A 239 5.29 -0.12 -16.14
N LYS A 240 5.16 1.09 -16.68
CA LYS A 240 6.24 2.10 -16.66
C LYS A 240 6.56 2.55 -15.23
N ILE A 241 5.55 2.78 -14.40
CA ILE A 241 5.74 3.11 -12.97
C ILE A 241 6.45 1.95 -12.28
N VAL A 242 5.93 0.73 -12.40
CA VAL A 242 6.56 -0.47 -11.80
C VAL A 242 8.01 -0.61 -12.25
N ALA A 243 8.30 -0.46 -13.54
CA ALA A 243 9.65 -0.54 -14.09
C ALA A 243 10.59 0.55 -13.55
N SER A 244 10.09 1.78 -13.34
CA SER A 244 10.89 2.87 -12.79
C SER A 244 11.33 2.62 -11.33
N HIS A 245 10.50 1.89 -10.57
CA HIS A 245 10.81 1.50 -9.20
C HIS A 245 11.71 0.26 -9.10
N LYS A 246 11.78 -0.57 -10.14
CA LYS A 246 12.56 -1.81 -10.14
C LYS A 246 14.05 -1.58 -9.89
N ALA A 247 14.60 -0.50 -10.39
CA ALA A 247 16.03 -0.20 -10.30
C ALA A 247 16.56 -0.12 -8.86
N TYR A 248 15.76 0.43 -7.91
CA TYR A 248 16.17 0.50 -6.50
C TYR A 248 15.55 -0.59 -5.62
N ILE A 249 14.53 -1.29 -6.10
CA ILE A 249 14.08 -2.54 -5.45
C ILE A 249 15.17 -3.62 -5.57
N GLU A 250 15.84 -3.69 -6.73
CA GLU A 250 16.88 -4.67 -7.04
C GLU A 250 18.31 -4.17 -6.79
N ALA A 251 18.50 -2.88 -6.50
CA ALA A 251 19.82 -2.31 -6.28
C ALA A 251 20.49 -2.92 -5.04
N PRO A 252 21.76 -3.36 -5.11
CA PRO A 252 22.52 -3.69 -3.93
C PRO A 252 22.62 -2.46 -3.04
N SER A 253 22.56 -2.67 -1.72
CA SER A 253 22.81 -1.59 -0.74
C SER A 253 24.14 -0.92 -1.02
N PRO A 254 24.25 0.41 -0.90
CA PRO A 254 25.47 1.16 -1.09
C PRO A 254 26.56 0.77 -0.08
#